data_7e9d3eefc7765caafb24a5721f3dfffd
#
_entry.id   7e9d3eefc7765caafb24a5721f3dfffd
#
_cell.length_a   1.000
_cell.length_b   1.000
_cell.length_c   1.000
_cell.angle_alpha   90.00
_cell.angle_beta   90.00
_cell.angle_gamma   90.00
#
_symmetry.space_group_name_H-M   'P 1'
#
loop_
_entity.id
_entity.type
_entity.pdbx_description
1 polymer ?
#
loop_
_entity_poly.entity_id
_entity_poly.type
_entity_poly.pdbx_seq_one_letter_code
_entity_poly.pdbx_strand_id
1 'polypeptide(L)'
;MFLGFKDATLDIDLVFENKESMEVFKEAIESLGYKAIDAAIVYGRKTNTPEMFTLGDERFDLFVKEVIDFIFSEEMQKRAKQTHQFEGNLILKVADPNDIILMKCATDRLKDLDDAKSIISNFKINWDLIYEEAQNQKKLGKIRALFELGYFLEKLENKYKIEIPKTIKDNLWNALEKEAKSKKKG
;
A
#
# COMPACT_ATOMS: atom_id res chain seq x y z
N MET A 1 -14.70 -1.37 3.26
CA MET A 1 -15.39 -0.18 3.77
C MET A 1 -15.64 0.82 2.64
N PHE A 2 -14.86 1.85 2.38
CA PHE A 2 -15.16 2.83 1.30
C PHE A 2 -15.27 2.22 -0.11
N LEU A 3 -14.53 1.16 -0.41
CA LEU A 3 -14.63 0.42 -1.68
C LEU A 3 -15.61 -0.76 -1.64
N GLY A 4 -16.25 -1.05 -0.51
CA GLY A 4 -17.32 -2.05 -0.39
C GLY A 4 -16.89 -3.52 -0.40
N PHE A 5 -15.60 -3.85 -0.35
CA PHE A 5 -15.11 -5.23 -0.31
C PHE A 5 -14.91 -5.81 1.09
N LYS A 6 -15.10 -4.98 2.11
CA LYS A 6 -15.15 -5.37 3.53
C LYS A 6 -16.32 -4.69 4.22
N ASP A 7 -17.03 -5.41 5.07
CA ASP A 7 -18.14 -4.88 5.85
C ASP A 7 -17.66 -3.90 6.93
N ALA A 8 -16.49 -4.18 7.53
CA ALA A 8 -15.84 -3.32 8.50
C ALA A 8 -14.32 -3.45 8.45
N THR A 9 -13.62 -2.40 8.83
CA THR A 9 -12.19 -2.42 9.15
C THR A 9 -11.98 -1.69 10.46
N LEU A 10 -11.13 -2.24 11.31
CA LEU A 10 -10.69 -1.60 12.54
C LEU A 10 -9.47 -0.72 12.33
N ASP A 11 -8.77 -0.93 11.21
CA ASP A 11 -7.53 -0.23 10.84
C ASP A 11 -7.82 0.71 9.66
N ILE A 12 -7.41 1.96 9.78
CA ILE A 12 -7.50 2.97 8.72
C ILE A 12 -6.09 3.48 8.44
N ASP A 13 -5.57 3.13 7.26
CA ASP A 13 -4.28 3.61 6.78
C ASP A 13 -4.49 4.96 6.05
N LEU A 14 -3.85 6.02 6.51
CA LEU A 14 -3.91 7.37 5.92
C LEU A 14 -2.54 7.81 5.44
N VAL A 15 -2.47 8.29 4.20
CA VAL A 15 -1.24 8.85 3.63
C VAL A 15 -1.43 10.35 3.41
N PHE A 16 -0.65 11.14 4.12
CA PHE A 16 -0.66 12.61 4.03
C PHE A 16 0.35 13.12 3.01
N GLU A 17 0.01 14.23 2.35
CA GLU A 17 0.90 14.88 1.39
C GLU A 17 2.12 15.53 2.08
N ASN A 18 1.95 15.96 3.34
CA ASN A 18 2.99 16.60 4.13
C ASN A 18 2.77 16.37 5.63
N LYS A 19 3.80 16.66 6.40
CA LYS A 19 3.79 16.47 7.85
C LYS A 19 2.84 17.42 8.57
N GLU A 20 2.69 18.65 8.09
CA GLU A 20 1.82 19.65 8.67
C GLU A 20 0.36 19.19 8.69
N SER A 21 -0.13 18.65 7.57
CA SER A 21 -1.48 18.09 7.47
C SER A 21 -1.68 16.87 8.37
N MET A 22 -0.64 16.05 8.51
CA MET A 22 -0.68 14.90 9.42
C MET A 22 -0.77 15.36 10.89
N GLU A 23 0.03 16.35 11.30
CA GLU A 23 0.01 16.85 12.68
C GLU A 23 -1.36 17.46 13.05
N VAL A 24 -2.00 18.20 12.13
CA VAL A 24 -3.37 18.72 12.36
C VAL A 24 -4.36 17.59 12.58
N PHE A 25 -4.29 16.53 11.78
CA PHE A 25 -5.16 15.36 11.94
C PHE A 25 -4.87 14.63 13.27
N LYS A 26 -3.60 14.48 13.61
CA LYS A 26 -3.14 13.85 14.84
C LYS A 26 -3.67 14.59 16.08
N GLU A 27 -3.52 15.91 16.15
CA GLU A 27 -4.08 16.70 17.24
C GLU A 27 -5.60 16.50 17.39
N ALA A 28 -6.32 16.40 16.25
CA ALA A 28 -7.75 16.17 16.27
C ALA A 28 -8.10 14.79 16.86
N ILE A 29 -7.45 13.70 16.43
CA ILE A 29 -7.74 12.36 16.96
C ILE A 29 -7.29 12.20 18.42
N GLU A 30 -6.18 12.82 18.83
CA GLU A 30 -5.75 12.85 20.23
C GLU A 30 -6.79 13.55 21.12
N SER A 31 -7.42 14.64 20.64
CA SER A 31 -8.51 15.31 21.35
C SER A 31 -9.75 14.44 21.50
N LEU A 32 -9.96 13.47 20.60
CA LEU A 32 -11.02 12.46 20.68
C LEU A 32 -10.65 11.29 21.59
N GLY A 33 -9.44 11.25 22.14
CA GLY A 33 -8.98 10.23 23.09
C GLY A 33 -8.14 9.11 22.48
N TYR A 34 -7.79 9.17 21.20
CA TYR A 34 -6.85 8.22 20.61
C TYR A 34 -5.47 8.38 21.26
N LYS A 35 -4.78 7.26 21.46
CA LYS A 35 -3.47 7.22 22.12
C LYS A 35 -2.44 6.62 21.17
N ALA A 36 -1.27 7.25 21.13
CA ALA A 36 -0.13 6.74 20.37
C ALA A 36 0.31 5.36 20.87
N ILE A 37 0.65 4.47 19.94
CA ILE A 37 1.25 3.17 20.22
C ILE A 37 2.51 2.99 19.37
N ASP A 38 3.39 2.08 19.82
CA ASP A 38 4.64 1.80 19.11
C ASP A 38 4.34 0.97 17.83
N ALA A 39 4.67 1.51 16.67
CA ALA A 39 4.52 0.85 15.40
C ALA A 39 5.34 -0.46 15.29
N ALA A 40 6.39 -0.63 16.07
CA ALA A 40 7.19 -1.85 16.09
C ALA A 40 6.39 -3.10 16.51
N ILE A 41 5.29 -2.92 17.23
CA ILE A 41 4.36 -4.01 17.60
C ILE A 41 3.75 -4.68 16.36
N VAL A 42 3.46 -3.89 15.32
CA VAL A 42 2.79 -4.36 14.09
C VAL A 42 3.78 -4.56 12.94
N TYR A 43 4.73 -3.64 12.78
CA TYR A 43 5.62 -3.56 11.61
C TYR A 43 7.04 -4.04 11.88
N GLY A 44 7.39 -4.34 13.15
CA GLY A 44 8.74 -4.75 13.54
C GLY A 44 9.75 -3.63 13.31
N ARG A 45 10.90 -3.97 12.71
CA ARG A 45 11.99 -3.00 12.44
C ARG A 45 11.98 -2.47 10.99
N LYS A 46 10.82 -2.39 10.36
CA LYS A 46 10.72 -1.78 9.02
C LYS A 46 10.97 -0.28 9.07
N THR A 47 11.41 0.27 7.95
CA THR A 47 11.57 1.73 7.77
C THR A 47 10.24 2.36 7.35
N ASN A 48 10.10 3.67 7.54
CA ASN A 48 8.91 4.44 7.17
C ASN A 48 7.60 3.83 7.71
N THR A 49 7.67 3.32 8.94
CA THR A 49 6.48 2.83 9.66
C THR A 49 5.59 4.01 10.04
N PRO A 50 4.26 3.79 10.14
CA PRO A 50 3.32 4.86 10.48
C PRO A 50 3.49 5.35 11.92
N GLU A 51 2.99 6.56 12.19
CA GLU A 51 2.57 6.90 13.53
C GLU A 51 1.20 6.23 13.78
N MET A 52 1.10 5.45 14.85
CA MET A 52 -0.08 4.63 15.13
C MET A 52 -0.86 5.16 16.33
N PHE A 53 -2.18 5.23 16.19
CA PHE A 53 -3.09 5.70 17.23
C PHE A 53 -4.26 4.74 17.39
N THR A 54 -4.65 4.45 18.65
CA THR A 54 -5.77 3.53 18.96
C THR A 54 -6.76 4.14 19.94
N LEU A 55 -8.04 3.77 19.75
CA LEU A 55 -9.11 4.00 20.71
C LEU A 55 -10.02 2.75 20.74
N GLY A 56 -9.95 1.97 21.81
CA GLY A 56 -10.58 0.65 21.86
C GLY A 56 -10.00 -0.26 20.79
N ASP A 57 -10.84 -0.80 19.92
CA ASP A 57 -10.45 -1.68 18.81
C ASP A 57 -10.10 -0.91 17.52
N GLU A 58 -10.38 0.37 17.45
CA GLU A 58 -10.12 1.20 16.28
C GLU A 58 -8.66 1.66 16.24
N ARG A 59 -8.09 1.75 15.03
CA ARG A 59 -6.71 2.17 14.82
C ARG A 59 -6.56 3.05 13.58
N PHE A 60 -5.78 4.12 13.72
CA PHE A 60 -5.23 4.91 12.62
C PHE A 60 -3.75 4.63 12.46
N ASP A 61 -3.33 4.36 11.23
CA ASP A 61 -1.94 4.26 10.82
C ASP A 61 -1.63 5.46 9.89
N LEU A 62 -0.87 6.44 10.39
CA LEU A 62 -0.61 7.71 9.72
C LEU A 62 0.76 7.70 9.05
N PHE A 63 0.77 7.87 7.73
CA PHE A 63 1.97 7.93 6.90
C PHE A 63 2.13 9.31 6.25
N VAL A 64 3.35 9.70 5.91
CA VAL A 64 3.64 10.89 5.10
C VAL A 64 4.35 10.47 3.83
N LYS A 65 3.69 10.59 2.69
CA LYS A 65 4.18 10.28 1.33
C LYS A 65 4.60 8.81 1.10
N GLU A 66 5.21 8.19 2.09
CA GLU A 66 5.75 6.83 1.99
C GLU A 66 4.98 5.87 2.89
N VAL A 67 4.71 4.68 2.38
CA VAL A 67 4.10 3.57 3.12
C VAL A 67 5.12 2.45 3.14
N ILE A 68 5.89 2.36 4.22
CA ILE A 68 6.97 1.37 4.40
C ILE A 68 8.00 1.47 3.25
N ASP A 69 8.03 0.50 2.36
CA ASP A 69 8.99 0.41 1.27
C ASP A 69 8.50 1.02 -0.06
N PHE A 70 7.33 1.66 -0.08
CA PHE A 70 6.74 2.27 -1.28
C PHE A 70 6.44 3.75 -1.08
N ILE A 71 6.48 4.52 -2.15
CA ILE A 71 6.03 5.91 -2.20
C ILE A 71 4.58 5.93 -2.70
N PHE A 72 3.69 6.68 -2.03
CA PHE A 72 2.39 6.99 -2.61
C PHE A 72 2.59 8.05 -3.70
N SER A 73 2.88 7.57 -4.93
CA SER A 73 3.35 8.38 -6.04
C SER A 73 2.30 9.40 -6.53
N GLU A 74 2.75 10.40 -7.29
CA GLU A 74 1.82 11.35 -7.93
C GLU A 74 0.81 10.66 -8.84
N GLU A 75 1.22 9.57 -9.52
CA GLU A 75 0.33 8.80 -10.37
C GLU A 75 -0.74 8.05 -9.55
N MET A 76 -0.38 7.50 -8.39
CA MET A 76 -1.34 6.92 -7.44
C MET A 76 -2.31 7.98 -6.91
N GLN A 77 -1.82 9.18 -6.58
CA GLN A 77 -2.67 10.30 -6.14
C GLN A 77 -3.68 10.71 -7.22
N LYS A 78 -3.26 10.74 -8.50
CA LYS A 78 -4.16 11.04 -9.64
C LYS A 78 -5.23 9.95 -9.84
N ARG A 79 -4.91 8.68 -9.53
CA ARG A 79 -5.85 7.56 -9.60
C ARG A 79 -6.84 7.52 -8.43
N ALA A 80 -6.52 8.12 -7.31
CA ALA A 80 -7.41 8.24 -6.14
C ALA A 80 -8.55 9.24 -6.40
N LYS A 81 -9.52 8.86 -7.26
CA LYS A 81 -10.60 9.73 -7.75
C LYS A 81 -11.80 9.80 -6.81
N GLN A 82 -12.07 8.74 -6.06
CA GLN A 82 -13.18 8.73 -5.12
C GLN A 82 -12.85 9.63 -3.94
N THR A 83 -13.64 10.69 -3.78
CA THR A 83 -13.40 11.72 -2.77
C THR A 83 -14.57 11.78 -1.81
N HIS A 84 -14.28 11.84 -0.52
CA HIS A 84 -15.23 12.10 0.53
C HIS A 84 -14.84 13.40 1.23
N GLN A 85 -15.77 14.34 1.27
CA GLN A 85 -15.58 15.60 1.98
C GLN A 85 -16.38 15.54 3.28
N PHE A 86 -15.72 15.83 4.38
CA PHE A 86 -16.30 15.93 5.70
C PHE A 86 -16.43 17.40 6.11
N GLU A 87 -17.16 17.65 7.18
CA GLU A 87 -17.27 18.99 7.76
C GLU A 87 -15.88 19.60 8.04
N GLY A 88 -15.76 20.89 7.79
CA GLY A 88 -14.46 21.57 7.80
C GLY A 88 -13.71 21.38 6.49
N ASN A 89 -12.41 21.22 6.56
CA ASN A 89 -11.51 21.09 5.39
C ASN A 89 -10.93 19.67 5.22
N LEU A 90 -11.55 18.66 5.83
CA LEU A 90 -11.08 17.28 5.68
C LEU A 90 -11.57 16.70 4.37
N ILE A 91 -10.65 16.42 3.46
CA ILE A 91 -10.89 15.75 2.18
C ILE A 91 -10.15 14.42 2.20
N LEU A 92 -10.91 13.32 2.16
CA LEU A 92 -10.37 11.97 2.06
C LEU A 92 -10.47 11.48 0.61
N LYS A 93 -9.37 11.04 0.04
CA LYS A 93 -9.34 10.34 -1.26
C LYS A 93 -9.10 8.86 -1.02
N VAL A 94 -9.87 8.02 -1.69
CA VAL A 94 -9.73 6.56 -1.58
C VAL A 94 -8.75 6.08 -2.65
N ALA A 95 -7.73 5.34 -2.24
CA ALA A 95 -6.74 4.77 -3.14
C ALA A 95 -7.38 3.79 -4.15
N ASP A 96 -6.84 3.76 -5.37
CA ASP A 96 -7.29 2.84 -6.41
C ASP A 96 -7.01 1.38 -6.02
N PRO A 97 -7.90 0.41 -6.30
CA PRO A 97 -7.71 -1.00 -5.96
C PRO A 97 -6.39 -1.59 -6.47
N ASN A 98 -5.93 -1.19 -7.66
CA ASN A 98 -4.66 -1.64 -8.21
C ASN A 98 -3.47 -1.15 -7.37
N ASP A 99 -3.52 0.10 -6.92
CA ASP A 99 -2.49 0.69 -6.07
C ASP A 99 -2.48 0.05 -4.68
N ILE A 100 -3.65 -0.27 -4.13
CA ILE A 100 -3.74 -0.99 -2.85
C ILE A 100 -3.07 -2.35 -2.95
N ILE A 101 -3.27 -3.11 -4.04
CA ILE A 101 -2.58 -4.39 -4.25
C ILE A 101 -1.05 -4.20 -4.23
N LEU A 102 -0.53 -3.20 -4.93
CA LEU A 102 0.91 -2.92 -4.92
C LEU A 102 1.41 -2.54 -3.52
N MET A 103 0.68 -1.67 -2.80
CA MET A 103 1.04 -1.29 -1.43
C MET A 103 1.03 -2.47 -0.45
N LYS A 104 0.17 -3.48 -0.66
CA LYS A 104 0.17 -4.72 0.13
C LYS A 104 1.44 -5.56 -0.04
N CYS A 105 2.20 -5.35 -1.13
CA CYS A 105 3.51 -5.99 -1.30
C CYS A 105 4.57 -5.48 -0.31
N ALA A 106 4.37 -4.32 0.33
CA ALA A 106 5.31 -3.73 1.29
C ALA A 106 5.52 -4.56 2.55
N THR A 107 4.59 -5.46 2.85
CA THR A 107 4.66 -6.32 4.04
C THR A 107 4.50 -7.79 3.67
N ASP A 108 4.99 -8.67 4.53
CA ASP A 108 4.89 -10.12 4.35
C ASP A 108 3.82 -10.76 5.26
N ARG A 109 2.78 -9.98 5.60
CA ARG A 109 1.70 -10.44 6.48
C ARG A 109 0.68 -11.27 5.72
N LEU A 110 0.23 -12.35 6.33
CA LEU A 110 -0.84 -13.19 5.75
C LEU A 110 -2.14 -12.40 5.49
N LYS A 111 -2.46 -11.43 6.38
CA LYS A 111 -3.61 -10.54 6.23
C LYS A 111 -3.57 -9.76 4.91
N ASP A 112 -2.39 -9.32 4.48
CA ASP A 112 -2.25 -8.54 3.24
C ASP A 112 -2.54 -9.39 1.99
N LEU A 113 -2.22 -10.69 2.02
CA LEU A 113 -2.63 -11.64 0.97
C LEU A 113 -4.14 -11.88 0.94
N ASP A 114 -4.78 -11.99 2.12
CA ASP A 114 -6.23 -12.15 2.23
C ASP A 114 -6.96 -10.90 1.73
N ASP A 115 -6.46 -9.71 2.08
CA ASP A 115 -6.98 -8.43 1.59
C ASP A 115 -6.83 -8.31 0.06
N ALA A 116 -5.66 -8.63 -0.49
CA ALA A 116 -5.44 -8.60 -1.95
C ALA A 116 -6.35 -9.58 -2.68
N LYS A 117 -6.55 -10.82 -2.17
CA LYS A 117 -7.52 -11.77 -2.70
C LYS A 117 -8.92 -11.16 -2.74
N SER A 118 -9.34 -10.52 -1.65
CA SER A 118 -10.66 -9.89 -1.57
C SER A 118 -10.81 -8.78 -2.62
N ILE A 119 -9.79 -7.94 -2.79
CA ILE A 119 -9.79 -6.89 -3.82
C ILE A 119 -9.90 -7.51 -5.22
N ILE A 120 -9.07 -8.50 -5.54
CA ILE A 120 -9.05 -9.17 -6.84
C ILE A 120 -10.41 -9.83 -7.16
N SER A 121 -11.11 -10.34 -6.15
CA SER A 121 -12.42 -10.97 -6.33
C SER A 121 -13.55 -9.96 -6.56
N ASN A 122 -13.40 -8.71 -6.15
CA ASN A 122 -14.46 -7.69 -6.19
C ASN A 122 -14.22 -6.61 -7.25
N PHE A 123 -12.99 -6.49 -7.79
CA PHE A 123 -12.63 -5.46 -8.76
C PHE A 123 -11.98 -6.05 -10.00
N LYS A 124 -12.18 -5.38 -11.13
CA LYS A 124 -11.42 -5.69 -12.35
C LYS A 124 -10.01 -5.14 -12.19
N ILE A 125 -9.03 -6.03 -12.05
CA ILE A 125 -7.63 -5.65 -11.85
C ILE A 125 -6.95 -5.39 -13.19
N ASN A 126 -6.21 -4.30 -13.25
CA ASN A 126 -5.31 -3.96 -14.35
C ASN A 126 -3.86 -4.32 -13.95
N TRP A 127 -3.45 -5.52 -14.33
CA TRP A 127 -2.11 -6.04 -14.00
C TRP A 127 -0.97 -5.25 -14.64
N ASP A 128 -1.21 -4.69 -15.85
CA ASP A 128 -0.22 -3.85 -16.51
C ASP A 128 0.03 -2.57 -15.72
N LEU A 129 -1.03 -1.93 -15.22
CA LEU A 129 -0.94 -0.75 -14.37
C LEU A 129 -0.14 -1.03 -13.08
N ILE A 130 -0.38 -2.18 -12.43
CA ILE A 130 0.35 -2.58 -11.23
C ILE A 130 1.85 -2.74 -11.54
N TYR A 131 2.16 -3.40 -12.66
CA TYR A 131 3.54 -3.59 -13.10
C TYR A 131 4.23 -2.25 -13.47
N GLU A 132 3.54 -1.38 -14.21
CA GLU A 132 4.04 -0.05 -14.56
C GLU A 132 4.31 0.80 -13.32
N GLU A 133 3.41 0.77 -12.34
CA GLU A 133 3.63 1.49 -11.08
C GLU A 133 4.81 0.89 -10.29
N ALA A 134 4.97 -0.42 -10.26
CA ALA A 134 6.15 -1.03 -9.63
C ALA A 134 7.47 -0.60 -10.33
N GLN A 135 7.46 -0.43 -11.65
CA GLN A 135 8.59 0.16 -12.37
C GLN A 135 8.80 1.64 -12.01
N ASN A 136 7.72 2.40 -11.83
CA ASN A 136 7.77 3.78 -11.38
C ASN A 136 8.36 3.89 -9.97
N GLN A 137 7.93 3.03 -9.04
CA GLN A 137 8.51 2.93 -7.69
C GLN A 137 10.02 2.72 -7.74
N LYS A 138 10.50 1.86 -8.63
CA LYS A 138 11.94 1.66 -8.82
C LYS A 138 12.64 2.94 -9.29
N LYS A 139 12.06 3.70 -10.22
CA LYS A 139 12.62 4.99 -10.69
C LYS A 139 12.67 6.02 -9.56
N LEU A 140 11.72 5.94 -8.62
CA LEU A 140 11.65 6.77 -7.42
C LEU A 140 12.60 6.30 -6.30
N GLY A 141 13.47 5.32 -6.57
CA GLY A 141 14.48 4.82 -5.62
C GLY A 141 14.06 3.58 -4.81
N LYS A 142 12.83 3.09 -4.98
CA LYS A 142 12.37 1.86 -4.33
C LYS A 142 12.81 0.64 -5.14
N ILE A 143 14.11 0.38 -5.12
CA ILE A 143 14.78 -0.60 -6.00
C ILE A 143 14.26 -2.04 -5.87
N ARG A 144 13.62 -2.39 -4.77
CA ARG A 144 13.05 -3.72 -4.52
C ARG A 144 11.62 -3.90 -5.01
N ALA A 145 10.96 -2.84 -5.48
CA ALA A 145 9.53 -2.87 -5.78
C ALA A 145 9.10 -4.00 -6.75
N LEU A 146 9.89 -4.24 -7.81
CA LEU A 146 9.60 -5.33 -8.75
C LEU A 146 9.79 -6.72 -8.12
N PHE A 147 10.78 -6.86 -7.25
CA PHE A 147 11.02 -8.11 -6.53
C PHE A 147 9.89 -8.40 -5.54
N GLU A 148 9.50 -7.41 -4.74
CA GLU A 148 8.41 -7.54 -3.77
C GLU A 148 7.08 -7.85 -4.48
N LEU A 149 6.80 -7.18 -5.61
CA LEU A 149 5.63 -7.50 -6.43
C LEU A 149 5.68 -8.95 -6.93
N GLY A 150 6.79 -9.39 -7.54
CA GLY A 150 6.92 -10.75 -8.05
C GLY A 150 6.70 -11.81 -6.97
N TYR A 151 7.33 -11.62 -5.81
CA TYR A 151 7.20 -12.50 -4.66
C TYR A 151 5.76 -12.55 -4.11
N PHE A 152 5.09 -11.41 -4.04
CA PHE A 152 3.72 -11.31 -3.59
C PHE A 152 2.75 -12.01 -4.54
N LEU A 153 2.92 -11.81 -5.86
CA LEU A 153 2.09 -12.46 -6.89
C LEU A 153 2.27 -13.98 -6.87
N GLU A 154 3.48 -14.47 -6.70
CA GLU A 154 3.76 -15.91 -6.54
C GLU A 154 3.00 -16.51 -5.35
N LYS A 155 2.97 -15.81 -4.21
CA LYS A 155 2.20 -16.23 -3.04
C LYS A 155 0.69 -16.26 -3.31
N LEU A 156 0.15 -15.27 -4.01
CA LEU A 156 -1.26 -15.22 -4.41
C LEU A 156 -1.62 -16.41 -5.31
N GLU A 157 -0.79 -16.73 -6.32
CA GLU A 157 -0.99 -17.91 -7.18
C GLU A 157 -0.95 -19.21 -6.35
N ASN A 158 0.07 -19.37 -5.52
CA ASN A 158 0.29 -20.61 -4.76
C ASN A 158 -0.82 -20.85 -3.73
N LYS A 159 -1.17 -19.82 -2.96
CA LYS A 159 -2.13 -19.94 -1.85
C LYS A 159 -3.59 -19.93 -2.32
N TYR A 160 -3.93 -19.04 -3.26
CA TYR A 160 -5.34 -18.79 -3.64
C TYR A 160 -5.69 -19.22 -5.06
N LYS A 161 -4.72 -19.72 -5.82
CA LYS A 161 -4.90 -20.13 -7.24
C LYS A 161 -5.40 -18.97 -8.11
N ILE A 162 -4.98 -17.72 -7.78
CA ILE A 162 -5.28 -16.55 -8.58
C ILE A 162 -4.44 -16.62 -9.85
N GLU A 163 -5.09 -16.51 -11.01
CA GLU A 163 -4.39 -16.50 -12.31
C GLU A 163 -3.76 -15.13 -12.54
N ILE A 164 -2.42 -15.07 -12.51
CA ILE A 164 -1.65 -13.90 -12.91
C ILE A 164 -1.31 -14.04 -14.41
N PRO A 165 -1.57 -13.00 -15.24
CA PRO A 165 -1.25 -13.07 -16.68
C PRO A 165 0.21 -13.44 -16.92
N LYS A 166 0.43 -14.39 -17.84
CA LYS A 166 1.78 -14.85 -18.18
C LYS A 166 2.70 -13.70 -18.59
N THR A 167 2.16 -12.73 -19.33
CA THR A 167 2.90 -11.53 -19.75
C THR A 167 3.49 -10.76 -18.59
N ILE A 168 2.76 -10.63 -17.48
CA ILE A 168 3.24 -9.95 -16.27
C ILE A 168 4.38 -10.73 -15.62
N LYS A 169 4.23 -12.06 -15.52
CA LYS A 169 5.28 -12.93 -14.96
C LYS A 169 6.56 -12.87 -15.81
N ASP A 170 6.42 -12.95 -17.13
CA ASP A 170 7.53 -12.85 -18.07
C ASP A 170 8.22 -11.47 -17.98
N ASN A 171 7.44 -10.39 -17.88
CA ASN A 171 7.96 -9.03 -17.72
C ASN A 171 8.72 -8.84 -16.40
N LEU A 172 8.17 -9.33 -15.28
CA LEU A 172 8.85 -9.31 -13.98
C LEU A 172 10.14 -10.11 -14.02
N TRP A 173 10.12 -11.32 -14.56
CA TRP A 173 11.30 -12.16 -14.69
C TRP A 173 12.41 -11.46 -15.49
N ASN A 174 12.07 -10.95 -16.67
CA ASN A 174 13.02 -10.24 -17.54
C ASN A 174 13.61 -8.99 -16.86
N ALA A 175 12.82 -8.24 -16.10
CA ALA A 175 13.27 -7.07 -15.38
C ALA A 175 14.26 -7.45 -14.27
N LEU A 176 13.95 -8.47 -13.48
CA LEU A 176 14.79 -8.96 -12.38
C LEU A 176 16.09 -9.60 -12.90
N GLU A 177 16.04 -10.33 -14.00
CA GLU A 177 17.23 -10.91 -14.64
C GLU A 177 18.20 -9.82 -15.13
N LYS A 178 17.67 -8.76 -15.75
CA LYS A 178 18.48 -7.59 -16.15
C LYS A 178 19.17 -6.93 -14.97
N GLU A 179 18.47 -6.79 -13.83
CA GLU A 179 19.07 -6.25 -12.62
C GLU A 179 20.19 -7.13 -12.06
N ALA A 180 19.96 -8.44 -12.01
CA ALA A 180 20.98 -9.38 -11.54
C ALA A 180 22.24 -9.34 -12.40
N LYS A 181 22.08 -9.20 -13.74
CA LYS A 181 23.21 -9.08 -14.68
C LYS A 181 23.97 -7.74 -14.54
N SER A 182 23.28 -6.65 -14.25
CA SER A 182 23.91 -5.33 -14.06
C SER A 182 24.77 -5.27 -12.79
N LYS A 183 24.32 -5.89 -11.70
CA LYS A 183 25.06 -5.95 -10.43
C LYS A 183 26.32 -6.84 -10.47
N LYS A 184 26.44 -7.74 -11.45
CA LYS A 184 27.63 -8.59 -11.63
C LYS A 184 28.73 -7.92 -12.46
N LYS A 185 28.42 -6.79 -13.09
CA LYS A 185 29.38 -6.07 -13.98
C LYS A 185 29.97 -4.81 -13.35
N GLY A 186 29.54 -4.42 -12.16
CA GLY A 186 30.12 -3.32 -11.37
C GLY A 186 30.75 -3.85 -10.09
#